data_38a917cb5f09d53cd8f01d103ac90e4d
#
_entry.id   38a917cb5f09d53cd8f01d103ac90e4d
#
_cell.length_a   1.000
_cell.length_b   1.000
_cell.length_c   1.000
_cell.angle_alpha   90.00
_cell.angle_beta   90.00
_cell.angle_gamma   90.00
#
_symmetry.space_group_name_H-M   'P 1'
#
loop_
_entity.id
_entity.type
_entity.pdbx_description
1 polymer ?
#
loop_
_entity_poly.entity_id
_entity_poly.type
_entity_poly.pdbx_seq_one_letter_code
_entity_poly.pdbx_strand_id
1 'polypeptide(L)'
;MQVKSIPYGINFKYKIWGVCFMVNKKLVAAGVVMSIFAGSLVGCGGSSEEGNGGNSTQIYFLNFKPEIADVYKSVAKDYEKETGVKVKVETAASGDYEQTLKSEMAKSEAPTIFQINGPVGYNNWKNYCLDLKDTDLYSHLSDKSLAVTDGDGVYGIPYAVEGYGIIYNQEIMDKYIALSNKKTDITSVDDINNFDVLKEVVEDMQANKDKLGIDGVFASTSMASGNRWRWDTHLANLPFYYEFKDESQDDASIIETGLASDTVEFEYNDNYKNIFDLYLDNSCTEKGLLGNKSVDDSMSEFALGKCAMVQNGNWAWSQIKDVNGNVVKQDDIKFLPIYTGVDGEENQGICIGTENYFAVNSKASEEEQQASIDFINWLFTSDTGKAYVVGDLGFIAPFDTFNEDERPSDPLSGQVMEWMEKDNIKNVNWIFQSFPSEKFKETFNDALLEYVQGTQDWSYVVKTVKDAWKSEKAQ
;
A
#
# COMPACT_ATOMS: atom_id res chain seq x y z
N MET A 1 0.06 -46.07 -29.00
CA MET A 1 -0.72 -46.23 -27.77
C MET A 1 -1.57 -44.97 -27.64
N GLN A 2 -2.87 -45.10 -27.87
CA GLN A 2 -3.82 -43.98 -27.85
C GLN A 2 -4.20 -43.67 -26.42
N VAL A 3 -4.19 -42.43 -26.02
CA VAL A 3 -4.84 -41.97 -24.78
C VAL A 3 -6.02 -41.05 -25.16
N LYS A 4 -7.16 -41.46 -24.67
CA LYS A 4 -8.50 -40.89 -24.91
C LYS A 4 -8.68 -39.54 -24.21
N SER A 5 -9.23 -38.59 -24.93
CA SER A 5 -9.87 -37.36 -24.42
C SER A 5 -11.17 -37.67 -23.67
N ILE A 6 -11.39 -37.02 -22.55
CA ILE A 6 -12.70 -36.96 -21.85
C ILE A 6 -13.14 -35.49 -21.83
N PRO A 7 -14.38 -35.18 -22.26
CA PRO A 7 -14.90 -33.84 -22.23
C PRO A 7 -15.75 -33.60 -20.95
N TYR A 8 -15.49 -32.54 -20.22
CA TYR A 8 -16.49 -32.03 -19.28
C TYR A 8 -16.89 -30.60 -19.70
N GLY A 9 -18.07 -30.54 -20.32
CA GLY A 9 -18.81 -29.31 -20.45
C GLY A 9 -19.84 -29.23 -19.32
N ILE A 10 -19.82 -28.13 -18.57
CA ILE A 10 -20.93 -27.75 -17.70
C ILE A 10 -21.41 -26.37 -18.13
N ASN A 11 -22.59 -26.35 -18.78
CA ASN A 11 -23.32 -25.14 -19.12
C ASN A 11 -24.13 -24.66 -17.92
N PHE A 12 -23.82 -23.49 -17.34
CA PHE A 12 -24.74 -22.78 -16.48
C PHE A 12 -25.46 -21.66 -17.26
N LYS A 13 -26.74 -21.85 -17.47
CA LYS A 13 -27.66 -20.80 -17.97
C LYS A 13 -28.15 -19.97 -16.79
N TYR A 14 -27.76 -18.70 -16.71
CA TYR A 14 -28.45 -17.73 -15.86
C TYR A 14 -29.55 -17.00 -16.66
N LYS A 15 -30.73 -17.06 -16.12
CA LYS A 15 -31.93 -16.35 -16.59
C LYS A 15 -31.93 -14.94 -15.99
N ILE A 16 -31.77 -13.93 -16.81
CA ILE A 16 -31.91 -12.52 -16.43
C ILE A 16 -33.41 -12.18 -16.42
N TRP A 17 -33.93 -11.76 -15.27
CA TRP A 17 -35.21 -11.08 -15.16
C TRP A 17 -34.97 -9.58 -15.11
N GLY A 18 -35.37 -8.90 -16.18
CA GLY A 18 -35.36 -7.45 -16.24
C GLY A 18 -36.56 -6.87 -15.49
N VAL A 19 -36.33 -5.90 -14.64
CA VAL A 19 -37.35 -4.96 -14.16
C VAL A 19 -36.85 -3.54 -14.46
N CYS A 20 -37.60 -2.93 -15.38
CA CYS A 20 -37.44 -1.54 -15.81
C CYS A 20 -38.20 -0.64 -14.82
N PHE A 21 -37.53 0.26 -14.12
CA PHE A 21 -38.16 1.36 -13.39
C PHE A 21 -37.88 2.69 -14.08
N MET A 22 -38.95 3.26 -14.67
CA MET A 22 -38.94 4.66 -15.11
C MET A 22 -39.03 5.58 -13.90
N VAL A 23 -38.08 6.50 -13.76
CA VAL A 23 -38.17 7.59 -12.80
C VAL A 23 -38.70 8.83 -13.49
N ASN A 24 -39.87 9.27 -13.09
CA ASN A 24 -40.50 10.53 -13.50
C ASN A 24 -40.03 11.64 -12.55
N LYS A 25 -39.41 12.68 -13.10
CA LYS A 25 -39.09 13.93 -12.39
C LYS A 25 -40.33 14.76 -12.16
N LYS A 26 -40.64 15.14 -10.91
CA LYS A 26 -41.33 16.43 -10.59
C LYS A 26 -40.92 16.87 -9.18
N LEU A 27 -40.42 18.10 -9.12
CA LEU A 27 -40.22 18.92 -7.92
C LEU A 27 -41.52 19.12 -7.13
N VAL A 28 -41.45 19.22 -5.79
CA VAL A 28 -42.12 20.29 -5.01
C VAL A 28 -41.46 20.43 -3.65
N ALA A 29 -41.33 21.66 -3.23
CA ALA A 29 -40.67 22.18 -2.03
C ALA A 29 -41.57 22.24 -0.78
N ALA A 30 -40.94 22.39 0.36
CA ALA A 30 -41.35 23.06 1.60
C ALA A 30 -42.31 22.38 2.58
N GLY A 31 -41.90 22.40 3.86
CA GLY A 31 -42.84 22.32 4.98
C GLY A 31 -42.23 21.79 6.28
N VAL A 32 -41.69 22.71 7.09
CA VAL A 32 -41.35 22.49 8.50
C VAL A 32 -42.63 22.34 9.31
N VAL A 33 -42.78 21.29 10.11
CA VAL A 33 -43.66 21.32 11.31
C VAL A 33 -43.03 20.53 12.44
N MET A 34 -42.68 21.26 13.49
CA MET A 34 -42.45 20.76 14.86
C MET A 34 -43.75 20.20 15.43
N SER A 35 -43.71 19.06 16.09
CA SER A 35 -44.71 18.68 17.07
C SER A 35 -44.10 17.89 18.20
N ILE A 36 -44.02 18.56 19.34
CA ILE A 36 -43.77 18.01 20.68
C ILE A 36 -45.06 17.27 21.10
N PHE A 37 -44.96 16.02 21.60
CA PHE A 37 -45.95 15.44 22.47
C PHE A 37 -45.27 14.63 23.58
N ALA A 38 -45.57 15.06 24.79
CA ALA A 38 -45.18 14.43 26.03
C ALA A 38 -46.25 13.40 26.50
N GLY A 39 -45.77 12.37 27.15
CA GLY A 39 -46.48 11.74 28.28
C GLY A 39 -47.33 10.50 28.00
N SER A 40 -46.96 9.36 28.53
CA SER A 40 -47.70 8.75 29.65
C SER A 40 -47.08 7.39 30.01
N LEU A 41 -46.69 7.25 31.24
CA LEU A 41 -46.39 6.02 31.95
C LEU A 41 -47.70 5.24 32.18
N VAL A 42 -47.76 3.96 31.77
CA VAL A 42 -48.54 2.94 32.48
C VAL A 42 -47.69 1.66 32.50
N GLY A 43 -47.32 1.24 33.69
CA GLY A 43 -46.73 -0.05 33.98
C GLY A 43 -47.77 -1.13 34.15
N CYS A 44 -47.39 -2.37 33.84
CA CYS A 44 -47.67 -3.56 34.64
C CYS A 44 -47.14 -4.81 33.93
N GLY A 45 -46.17 -5.47 34.53
CA GLY A 45 -46.36 -6.81 35.09
C GLY A 45 -46.03 -7.97 34.17
N GLY A 46 -44.86 -8.63 34.42
CA GLY A 46 -44.84 -10.08 34.43
C GLY A 46 -44.11 -10.77 33.28
N SER A 47 -43.01 -11.19 33.58
CA SER A 47 -42.30 -12.47 33.41
C SER A 47 -40.86 -12.24 32.99
N SER A 48 -39.98 -12.47 33.95
CA SER A 48 -38.56 -12.63 33.77
C SER A 48 -38.27 -13.81 32.87
N GLU A 49 -37.93 -13.51 31.61
CA GLU A 49 -36.93 -14.29 30.93
C GLU A 49 -35.62 -13.59 31.19
N GLU A 50 -34.77 -14.21 31.97
CA GLU A 50 -33.35 -13.93 32.02
C GLU A 50 -32.78 -14.21 30.61
N GLY A 51 -32.88 -13.24 29.73
CA GLY A 51 -32.07 -13.14 28.59
C GLY A 51 -30.66 -12.89 29.09
N ASN A 52 -29.83 -13.91 29.01
CA ASN A 52 -28.39 -13.86 29.17
C ASN A 52 -27.86 -12.81 28.16
N GLY A 53 -27.80 -11.57 28.62
CA GLY A 53 -27.10 -10.48 27.94
C GLY A 53 -25.60 -10.69 28.13
N GLY A 54 -25.09 -11.76 27.54
CA GLY A 54 -23.68 -11.91 27.33
C GLY A 54 -23.28 -10.76 26.44
N ASN A 55 -22.48 -9.85 26.96
CA ASN A 55 -21.74 -8.86 26.16
C ASN A 55 -20.93 -9.69 25.17
N SER A 56 -21.39 -9.85 23.93
CA SER A 56 -20.66 -10.61 22.94
C SER A 56 -19.40 -9.80 22.65
N THR A 57 -18.24 -10.33 23.02
CA THR A 57 -16.93 -9.75 22.70
C THR A 57 -16.92 -9.35 21.23
N GLN A 58 -16.62 -8.10 20.97
CA GLN A 58 -16.58 -7.55 19.62
C GLN A 58 -15.17 -7.04 19.33
N ILE A 59 -14.58 -7.53 18.26
CA ILE A 59 -13.33 -7.00 17.71
C ILE A 59 -13.65 -5.78 16.86
N TYR A 60 -12.91 -4.70 17.03
CA TYR A 60 -12.93 -3.56 16.14
C TYR A 60 -11.56 -3.38 15.48
N PHE A 61 -11.46 -3.71 14.20
CA PHE A 61 -10.26 -3.54 13.39
C PHE A 61 -10.35 -2.26 12.55
N LEU A 62 -9.45 -1.31 12.78
CA LEU A 62 -9.25 -0.15 11.92
C LEU A 62 -8.18 -0.46 10.87
N ASN A 63 -8.62 -0.70 9.64
CA ASN A 63 -7.76 -1.08 8.53
C ASN A 63 -7.14 0.15 7.83
N PHE A 64 -5.86 0.07 7.54
CA PHE A 64 -5.08 1.08 6.82
C PHE A 64 -5.30 1.04 5.30
N LYS A 65 -5.56 -0.15 4.70
CA LYS A 65 -5.54 -0.38 3.25
C LYS A 65 -6.94 -0.30 2.64
N PRO A 66 -7.30 0.82 1.95
CA PRO A 66 -8.62 0.96 1.32
C PRO A 66 -8.84 -0.01 0.14
N GLU A 67 -7.79 -0.39 -0.57
CA GLU A 67 -7.85 -1.28 -1.74
C GLU A 67 -8.33 -2.70 -1.44
N ILE A 68 -8.24 -3.13 -0.18
CA ILE A 68 -8.70 -4.45 0.29
C ILE A 68 -9.82 -4.38 1.33
N ALA A 69 -10.50 -3.23 1.44
CA ALA A 69 -11.56 -3.02 2.44
C ALA A 69 -12.68 -4.04 2.35
N ASP A 70 -13.11 -4.40 1.15
CA ASP A 70 -14.20 -5.38 0.96
C ASP A 70 -13.75 -6.82 1.22
N VAL A 71 -12.47 -7.12 1.00
CA VAL A 71 -11.87 -8.41 1.35
C VAL A 71 -11.91 -8.60 2.87
N TYR A 72 -11.48 -7.61 3.66
CA TYR A 72 -11.52 -7.69 5.12
C TYR A 72 -12.94 -7.80 5.69
N LYS A 73 -13.97 -7.25 5.02
CA LYS A 73 -15.37 -7.48 5.39
C LYS A 73 -15.77 -8.95 5.18
N SER A 74 -15.25 -9.60 4.15
CA SER A 74 -15.47 -11.03 3.89
C SER A 74 -14.74 -11.90 4.90
N VAL A 75 -13.48 -11.57 5.21
CA VAL A 75 -12.67 -12.20 6.27
C VAL A 75 -13.40 -12.14 7.61
N ALA A 76 -13.89 -10.96 8.01
CA ALA A 76 -14.64 -10.75 9.23
C ALA A 76 -15.89 -11.62 9.33
N LYS A 77 -16.63 -11.75 8.23
CA LYS A 77 -17.85 -12.56 8.14
C LYS A 77 -17.57 -14.06 8.28
N ASP A 78 -16.51 -14.55 7.64
CA ASP A 78 -16.17 -15.97 7.71
C ASP A 78 -15.57 -16.31 9.08
N TYR A 79 -14.78 -15.41 9.69
CA TYR A 79 -14.34 -15.56 11.08
C TYR A 79 -15.51 -15.62 12.07
N GLU A 80 -16.50 -14.70 11.94
CA GLU A 80 -17.72 -14.74 12.79
C GLU A 80 -18.49 -16.06 12.60
N LYS A 81 -18.59 -16.58 11.38
CA LYS A 81 -19.24 -17.84 11.10
C LYS A 81 -18.53 -19.04 11.75
N GLU A 82 -17.21 -19.04 11.78
CA GLU A 82 -16.42 -20.13 12.35
C GLU A 82 -16.33 -20.08 13.88
N THR A 83 -16.22 -18.87 14.44
CA THR A 83 -15.91 -18.68 15.88
C THR A 83 -17.08 -18.13 16.68
N GLY A 84 -18.06 -17.52 16.06
CA GLY A 84 -19.14 -16.77 16.71
C GLY A 84 -18.74 -15.39 17.20
N VAL A 85 -17.48 -14.97 17.04
CA VAL A 85 -16.96 -13.66 17.47
C VAL A 85 -17.13 -12.65 16.33
N LYS A 86 -17.76 -11.51 16.64
CA LYS A 86 -17.97 -10.43 15.68
C LYS A 86 -16.74 -9.62 15.46
N VAL A 87 -16.44 -9.32 14.20
CA VAL A 87 -15.37 -8.39 13.80
C VAL A 87 -15.98 -7.23 13.04
N LYS A 88 -15.90 -6.05 13.61
CA LYS A 88 -16.18 -4.78 12.92
C LYS A 88 -14.92 -4.33 12.20
N VAL A 89 -14.97 -4.18 10.90
CA VAL A 89 -13.86 -3.60 10.12
C VAL A 89 -14.28 -2.23 9.60
N GLU A 90 -13.52 -1.22 9.96
CA GLU A 90 -13.60 0.12 9.37
C GLU A 90 -12.29 0.39 8.64
N THR A 91 -12.37 1.08 7.52
CA THR A 91 -11.18 1.40 6.71
C THR A 91 -11.04 2.89 6.60
N ALA A 92 -9.86 3.41 6.92
CA ALA A 92 -9.55 4.81 6.74
C ALA A 92 -9.41 5.15 5.23
N ALA A 93 -9.70 6.39 4.86
CA ALA A 93 -9.42 6.87 3.52
C ALA A 93 -7.90 6.92 3.29
N SER A 94 -7.51 6.82 2.01
CA SER A 94 -6.10 6.91 1.63
C SER A 94 -5.48 8.24 2.10
N GLY A 95 -4.35 8.16 2.81
CA GLY A 95 -3.64 9.31 3.36
C GLY A 95 -4.23 9.90 4.65
N ASP A 96 -5.35 9.37 5.17
CA ASP A 96 -6.03 9.92 6.35
C ASP A 96 -5.97 8.99 7.57
N TYR A 97 -5.14 7.94 7.53
CA TYR A 97 -5.17 6.89 8.55
C TYR A 97 -4.83 7.42 9.96
N GLU A 98 -3.74 8.14 10.12
CA GLU A 98 -3.32 8.67 11.43
C GLU A 98 -4.36 9.61 12.05
N GLN A 99 -4.97 10.48 11.25
CA GLN A 99 -6.03 11.37 11.70
C GLN A 99 -7.27 10.59 12.10
N THR A 100 -7.63 9.57 11.33
CA THR A 100 -8.75 8.67 11.60
C THR A 100 -8.48 7.88 12.87
N LEU A 101 -7.31 7.28 13.03
CA LEU A 101 -6.91 6.52 14.22
C LEU A 101 -7.00 7.40 15.48
N LYS A 102 -6.49 8.62 15.43
CA LYS A 102 -6.58 9.57 16.55
C LYS A 102 -8.04 9.88 16.94
N SER A 103 -8.90 10.03 15.93
CA SER A 103 -10.32 10.27 16.15
C SER A 103 -11.04 9.05 16.73
N GLU A 104 -10.75 7.84 16.21
CA GLU A 104 -11.36 6.60 16.66
C GLU A 104 -10.89 6.20 18.08
N MET A 105 -9.61 6.38 18.39
CA MET A 105 -9.06 6.09 19.71
C MET A 105 -9.62 7.01 20.83
N ALA A 106 -10.20 8.16 20.48
CA ALA A 106 -10.84 9.05 21.42
C ALA A 106 -12.30 8.65 21.76
N LYS A 107 -12.86 7.64 21.08
CA LYS A 107 -14.24 7.17 21.31
C LYS A 107 -14.31 6.16 22.46
N SER A 108 -15.52 5.96 22.99
CA SER A 108 -15.79 4.91 23.99
C SER A 108 -15.63 3.49 23.43
N GLU A 109 -15.90 3.31 22.14
CA GLU A 109 -15.67 2.06 21.39
C GLU A 109 -14.50 2.30 20.44
N ALA A 110 -13.29 2.28 20.99
CA ALA A 110 -12.06 2.45 20.25
C ALA A 110 -11.66 1.17 19.52
N PRO A 111 -10.85 1.23 18.44
CA PRO A 111 -10.29 0.05 17.80
C PRO A 111 -9.55 -0.85 18.80
N THR A 112 -9.83 -2.15 18.75
CA THR A 112 -9.11 -3.17 19.52
C THR A 112 -7.89 -3.67 18.74
N ILE A 113 -7.96 -3.64 17.40
CA ILE A 113 -6.84 -3.84 16.47
C ILE A 113 -6.67 -2.57 15.66
N PHE A 114 -5.44 -2.09 15.58
CA PHE A 114 -5.06 -0.97 14.74
C PHE A 114 -3.68 -1.23 14.12
N GLN A 115 -3.24 -0.36 13.23
CA GLN A 115 -1.96 -0.51 12.58
C GLN A 115 -1.06 0.68 12.93
N ILE A 116 0.22 0.40 13.17
CA ILE A 116 1.25 1.41 13.41
C ILE A 116 2.27 1.40 12.27
N ASN A 117 2.76 2.58 11.90
CA ASN A 117 3.76 2.71 10.86
C ASN A 117 5.18 2.67 11.46
N GLY A 118 5.65 1.45 11.74
CA GLY A 118 7.00 1.20 12.23
C GLY A 118 7.33 1.83 13.59
N PRO A 119 8.63 2.08 13.86
CA PRO A 119 9.08 2.60 15.15
C PRO A 119 8.55 4.01 15.47
N VAL A 120 8.41 4.89 14.47
CA VAL A 120 7.84 6.24 14.67
C VAL A 120 6.36 6.14 15.02
N GLY A 121 5.60 5.29 14.33
CA GLY A 121 4.21 5.01 14.68
C GLY A 121 4.06 4.42 16.09
N TYR A 122 4.95 3.50 16.48
CA TYR A 122 4.97 2.99 17.85
C TYR A 122 5.20 4.10 18.87
N ASN A 123 6.15 4.99 18.66
CA ASN A 123 6.41 6.10 19.58
C ASN A 123 5.17 6.99 19.79
N ASN A 124 4.38 7.22 18.74
CA ASN A 124 3.14 7.97 18.82
C ASN A 124 2.05 7.24 19.61
N TRP A 125 1.99 5.91 19.51
CA TRP A 125 0.90 5.08 20.02
C TRP A 125 1.30 4.13 21.15
N LYS A 126 2.53 4.20 21.67
CA LYS A 126 3.08 3.26 22.68
C LYS A 126 2.20 3.07 23.91
N ASN A 127 1.44 4.09 24.33
CA ASN A 127 0.53 4.01 25.45
C ASN A 127 -0.72 3.15 25.18
N TYR A 128 -0.94 2.77 23.94
CA TYR A 128 -2.06 1.95 23.46
C TYR A 128 -1.62 0.59 22.93
N CYS A 129 -0.33 0.35 22.73
CA CYS A 129 0.17 -0.91 22.22
C CYS A 129 0.30 -1.94 23.35
N LEU A 130 -0.29 -3.13 23.14
CA LEU A 130 -0.12 -4.30 24.00
C LEU A 130 1.21 -5.00 23.62
N ASP A 131 1.91 -5.54 24.62
CA ASP A 131 3.05 -6.41 24.39
C ASP A 131 2.59 -7.78 23.83
N LEU A 132 3.03 -8.10 22.63
CA LEU A 132 2.67 -9.31 21.88
C LEU A 132 3.75 -10.39 21.89
N LYS A 133 4.82 -10.22 22.68
CA LYS A 133 5.99 -11.09 22.74
C LYS A 133 5.67 -12.57 22.98
N ASP A 134 4.68 -12.83 23.83
CA ASP A 134 4.30 -14.19 24.25
C ASP A 134 3.13 -14.75 23.42
N THR A 135 2.79 -14.12 22.28
CA THR A 135 1.71 -14.60 21.40
C THR A 135 2.20 -15.69 20.44
N ASP A 136 1.29 -16.61 20.08
CA ASP A 136 1.56 -17.61 19.06
C ASP A 136 1.93 -16.96 17.71
N LEU A 137 1.22 -15.86 17.35
CA LEU A 137 1.50 -15.14 16.12
C LEU A 137 2.96 -14.67 16.04
N TYR A 138 3.47 -14.05 17.12
CA TYR A 138 4.88 -13.65 17.14
C TYR A 138 5.82 -14.86 17.08
N SER A 139 5.45 -16.00 17.71
CA SER A 139 6.26 -17.22 17.64
C SER A 139 6.47 -17.73 16.22
N HIS A 140 5.47 -17.53 15.35
CA HIS A 140 5.47 -17.92 13.94
C HIS A 140 6.11 -16.90 12.99
N LEU A 141 6.47 -15.70 13.44
CA LEU A 141 7.18 -14.74 12.59
C LEU A 141 8.55 -15.32 12.18
N SER A 142 8.79 -15.47 10.88
CA SER A 142 9.98 -16.14 10.34
C SER A 142 11.28 -15.40 10.67
N ASP A 143 11.24 -14.07 10.59
CA ASP A 143 12.33 -13.19 10.98
C ASP A 143 11.85 -12.22 12.07
N LYS A 144 12.32 -12.44 13.30
CA LYS A 144 11.95 -11.63 14.48
C LYS A 144 12.39 -10.17 14.38
N SER A 145 13.40 -9.86 13.56
CA SER A 145 13.88 -8.50 13.36
C SER A 145 12.87 -7.61 12.60
N LEU A 146 11.88 -8.22 11.93
CA LEU A 146 10.80 -7.49 11.27
C LEU A 146 9.79 -6.89 12.25
N ALA A 147 9.73 -7.32 13.49
CA ALA A 147 8.79 -6.80 14.49
C ALA A 147 9.20 -5.43 15.00
N VAL A 148 8.22 -4.61 15.39
CA VAL A 148 8.48 -3.37 16.13
C VAL A 148 8.66 -3.70 17.60
N THR A 149 9.85 -3.41 18.12
CA THR A 149 10.26 -3.75 19.49
C THR A 149 10.65 -2.52 20.29
N ASP A 150 10.49 -2.59 21.62
CA ASP A 150 11.04 -1.62 22.56
C ASP A 150 11.54 -2.38 23.81
N GLY A 151 12.84 -2.33 24.06
CA GLY A 151 13.49 -3.21 25.04
C GLY A 151 13.26 -4.69 24.69
N ASP A 152 12.70 -5.44 25.65
CA ASP A 152 12.37 -6.86 25.46
C ASP A 152 10.94 -7.10 24.95
N GLY A 153 10.12 -6.05 24.77
CA GLY A 153 8.72 -6.15 24.36
C GLY A 153 8.54 -6.09 22.84
N VAL A 154 7.42 -6.62 22.34
CA VAL A 154 6.99 -6.63 20.94
C VAL A 154 5.65 -5.93 20.82
N TYR A 155 5.59 -4.85 20.04
CA TYR A 155 4.43 -3.97 20.02
C TYR A 155 3.81 -3.80 18.64
N GLY A 156 4.45 -4.35 17.61
CA GLY A 156 3.93 -4.39 16.25
C GLY A 156 4.40 -5.64 15.52
N ILE A 157 3.46 -6.38 14.94
CA ILE A 157 3.76 -7.59 14.15
C ILE A 157 3.43 -7.29 12.69
N PRO A 158 4.40 -7.45 11.76
CA PRO A 158 4.15 -7.19 10.34
C PRO A 158 3.15 -8.20 9.79
N TYR A 159 2.30 -7.76 8.88
CA TYR A 159 1.33 -8.66 8.23
C TYR A 159 1.76 -9.10 6.83
N ALA A 160 2.65 -8.34 6.19
CA ALA A 160 3.14 -8.65 4.84
C ALA A 160 4.55 -8.11 4.63
N VAL A 161 5.29 -8.78 3.77
CA VAL A 161 6.42 -8.19 3.04
C VAL A 161 5.86 -7.62 1.75
N GLU A 162 6.26 -6.42 1.40
CA GLU A 162 5.82 -5.72 0.20
C GLU A 162 7.02 -5.19 -0.60
N GLY A 163 6.80 -4.95 -1.88
CA GLY A 163 7.83 -4.38 -2.74
C GLY A 163 7.26 -3.36 -3.70
N TYR A 164 8.05 -2.35 -4.04
CA TYR A 164 7.72 -1.36 -5.05
C TYR A 164 8.90 -1.05 -5.97
N GLY A 165 8.54 -0.59 -7.15
CA GLY A 165 9.47 -0.22 -8.20
C GLY A 165 8.73 0.52 -9.31
N ILE A 166 9.26 0.44 -10.51
CA ILE A 166 8.56 0.86 -11.73
C ILE A 166 7.83 -0.38 -12.27
N ILE A 167 6.50 -0.39 -12.16
CA ILE A 167 5.67 -1.41 -12.80
C ILE A 167 5.65 -1.11 -14.30
N TYR A 168 5.85 -2.12 -15.13
CA TYR A 168 5.79 -1.99 -16.57
C TYR A 168 4.92 -3.04 -17.24
N ASN A 169 4.38 -2.70 -18.44
CA ASN A 169 3.63 -3.59 -19.30
C ASN A 169 4.59 -4.23 -20.33
N GLN A 170 4.86 -5.53 -20.17
CA GLN A 170 5.77 -6.27 -21.05
C GLN A 170 5.35 -6.22 -22.53
N GLU A 171 4.04 -6.29 -22.84
CA GLU A 171 3.57 -6.22 -24.22
C GLU A 171 3.95 -4.89 -24.90
N ILE A 172 3.91 -3.77 -24.15
CA ILE A 172 4.31 -2.46 -24.69
C ILE A 172 5.83 -2.40 -24.82
N MET A 173 6.59 -2.95 -23.86
CA MET A 173 8.05 -3.03 -23.94
C MET A 173 8.50 -3.89 -25.12
N ASP A 174 7.87 -5.02 -25.37
CA ASP A 174 8.16 -5.88 -26.55
C ASP A 174 7.88 -5.16 -27.86
N LYS A 175 6.78 -4.38 -27.94
CA LYS A 175 6.48 -3.53 -29.10
C LYS A 175 7.58 -2.49 -29.32
N TYR A 176 8.08 -1.86 -28.24
CA TYR A 176 9.18 -0.90 -28.33
C TYR A 176 10.48 -1.56 -28.81
N ILE A 177 10.87 -2.68 -28.19
CA ILE A 177 12.08 -3.43 -28.57
C ILE A 177 12.06 -3.84 -30.05
N ALA A 178 10.88 -4.18 -30.57
CA ALA A 178 10.69 -4.57 -31.97
C ALA A 178 10.68 -3.40 -32.98
N LEU A 179 10.70 -2.13 -32.53
CA LEU A 179 10.68 -0.99 -33.43
C LEU A 179 11.95 -0.93 -34.31
N SER A 180 11.80 -0.90 -35.62
CA SER A 180 12.91 -0.80 -36.56
C SER A 180 13.67 0.53 -36.53
N ASN A 181 13.06 1.56 -35.93
CA ASN A 181 13.63 2.90 -35.77
C ASN A 181 14.01 3.23 -34.31
N LYS A 182 14.04 2.24 -33.44
CA LYS A 182 14.51 2.36 -32.06
C LYS A 182 15.94 2.88 -32.04
N LYS A 183 16.25 3.82 -31.17
CA LYS A 183 17.58 4.44 -31.05
C LYS A 183 18.46 3.77 -30.02
N THR A 184 17.85 3.06 -29.06
CA THR A 184 18.59 2.34 -28.02
C THR A 184 19.01 0.96 -28.51
N ASP A 185 20.06 0.41 -27.91
CA ASP A 185 20.60 -0.91 -28.28
C ASP A 185 19.99 -2.06 -27.46
N ILE A 186 19.05 -1.78 -26.53
CA ILE A 186 18.45 -2.83 -25.70
C ILE A 186 17.75 -3.89 -26.55
N THR A 187 17.88 -5.13 -26.13
CA THR A 187 17.27 -6.33 -26.74
C THR A 187 16.23 -6.99 -25.83
N SER A 188 16.30 -6.69 -24.54
CA SER A 188 15.34 -7.09 -23.52
C SER A 188 15.17 -5.99 -22.48
N VAL A 189 14.16 -6.11 -21.61
CA VAL A 189 13.98 -5.19 -20.49
C VAL A 189 15.11 -5.35 -19.46
N ASP A 190 15.73 -6.52 -19.37
CA ASP A 190 16.86 -6.77 -18.45
C ASP A 190 18.12 -5.96 -18.79
N ASP A 191 18.20 -5.40 -20.00
CA ASP A 191 19.28 -4.50 -20.40
C ASP A 191 19.16 -3.13 -19.72
N ILE A 192 17.98 -2.80 -19.12
CA ILE A 192 17.75 -1.57 -18.36
C ILE A 192 18.21 -1.81 -16.93
N ASN A 193 19.46 -1.47 -16.63
CA ASN A 193 20.08 -1.76 -15.34
C ASN A 193 20.71 -0.53 -14.65
N ASN A 194 20.48 0.66 -15.17
CA ASN A 194 20.90 1.92 -14.58
C ASN A 194 20.03 3.08 -15.10
N PHE A 195 20.18 4.26 -14.48
CA PHE A 195 19.39 5.44 -14.83
C PHE A 195 19.62 5.96 -16.24
N ASP A 196 20.86 5.94 -16.73
CA ASP A 196 21.17 6.46 -18.07
C ASP A 196 20.47 5.63 -19.15
N VAL A 197 20.53 4.29 -19.04
CA VAL A 197 19.82 3.40 -19.97
C VAL A 197 18.29 3.55 -19.82
N LEU A 198 17.77 3.63 -18.59
CA LEU A 198 16.34 3.88 -18.34
C LEU A 198 15.89 5.18 -19.03
N LYS A 199 16.65 6.24 -18.86
CA LYS A 199 16.36 7.55 -19.45
C LYS A 199 16.36 7.50 -20.97
N GLU A 200 17.39 6.91 -21.60
CA GLU A 200 17.46 6.75 -23.05
C GLU A 200 16.25 5.97 -23.59
N VAL A 201 15.88 4.89 -22.93
CA VAL A 201 14.71 4.06 -23.29
C VAL A 201 13.42 4.87 -23.17
N VAL A 202 13.21 5.55 -22.06
CA VAL A 202 12.01 6.36 -21.81
C VAL A 202 11.89 7.49 -22.82
N GLU A 203 12.96 8.25 -23.08
CA GLU A 203 12.95 9.36 -24.04
C GLU A 203 12.68 8.87 -25.47
N ASP A 204 13.25 7.72 -25.89
CA ASP A 204 13.00 7.14 -27.21
C ASP A 204 11.59 6.55 -27.32
N MET A 205 11.06 5.91 -26.27
CA MET A 205 9.65 5.47 -26.19
C MET A 205 8.70 6.65 -26.32
N GLN A 206 8.97 7.75 -25.61
CA GLN A 206 8.16 8.98 -25.65
C GLN A 206 8.16 9.59 -27.07
N ALA A 207 9.31 9.60 -27.74
CA ALA A 207 9.40 10.05 -29.13
C ALA A 207 8.66 9.14 -30.12
N ASN A 208 8.42 7.89 -29.77
CA ASN A 208 7.71 6.89 -30.58
C ASN A 208 6.32 6.54 -30.02
N LYS A 209 5.77 7.29 -29.07
CA LYS A 209 4.52 6.97 -28.36
C LYS A 209 3.33 6.66 -29.28
N ASP A 210 3.19 7.40 -30.39
CA ASP A 210 2.11 7.16 -31.36
C ASP A 210 2.20 5.77 -32.00
N LYS A 211 3.43 5.27 -32.25
CA LYS A 211 3.65 3.91 -32.80
C LYS A 211 3.40 2.82 -31.76
N LEU A 212 3.65 3.14 -30.49
CA LEU A 212 3.40 2.25 -29.37
C LEU A 212 1.92 2.23 -28.98
N GLY A 213 1.14 3.24 -29.39
CA GLY A 213 -0.27 3.39 -29.06
C GLY A 213 -0.49 3.86 -27.61
N ILE A 214 0.44 4.65 -27.09
CA ILE A 214 0.38 5.21 -25.72
C ILE A 214 0.28 6.73 -25.74
N ASP A 215 -0.25 7.33 -24.69
CA ASP A 215 -0.36 8.79 -24.51
C ASP A 215 0.95 9.37 -23.92
N GLY A 216 1.67 8.58 -23.14
CA GLY A 216 2.97 8.88 -22.54
C GLY A 216 3.62 7.61 -22.02
N VAL A 217 4.91 7.65 -21.67
CA VAL A 217 5.61 6.46 -21.15
C VAL A 217 5.15 6.15 -19.73
N PHE A 218 5.02 7.17 -18.88
CA PHE A 218 4.57 7.01 -17.51
C PHE A 218 3.10 7.41 -17.33
N ALA A 219 2.40 6.71 -16.44
CA ALA A 219 1.14 7.17 -15.90
C ALA A 219 1.31 8.50 -15.17
N SER A 220 0.20 9.18 -14.90
CA SER A 220 0.20 10.45 -14.19
C SER A 220 0.91 10.35 -12.84
N THR A 221 1.83 11.27 -12.57
CA THR A 221 2.35 11.49 -11.22
C THR A 221 1.21 12.03 -10.35
N SER A 222 0.74 11.20 -9.41
CA SER A 222 -0.45 11.50 -8.59
C SER A 222 -0.09 12.50 -7.51
N MET A 223 -0.41 13.80 -7.72
CA MET A 223 -0.09 14.89 -6.79
C MET A 223 -1.30 15.47 -6.06
N ALA A 224 -2.50 14.87 -6.22
CA ALA A 224 -3.67 15.24 -5.43
C ALA A 224 -3.43 14.98 -3.94
N SER A 225 -4.06 15.79 -3.07
CA SER A 225 -3.95 15.60 -1.61
C SER A 225 -4.33 14.17 -1.21
N GLY A 226 -3.61 13.58 -0.27
CA GLY A 226 -3.80 12.19 0.17
C GLY A 226 -3.29 11.13 -0.81
N ASN A 227 -2.72 11.51 -1.98
CA ASN A 227 -2.25 10.58 -3.01
C ASN A 227 -0.75 10.69 -3.29
N ARG A 228 -0.03 11.54 -2.54
CA ARG A 228 1.36 11.95 -2.81
C ARG A 228 2.43 11.09 -2.14
N TRP A 229 2.04 10.14 -1.28
CA TRP A 229 2.94 9.28 -0.51
C TRP A 229 3.95 8.48 -1.36
N ARG A 230 3.69 8.29 -2.68
CA ARG A 230 4.67 7.68 -3.59
C ARG A 230 5.93 8.51 -3.75
N TRP A 231 5.82 9.82 -3.56
CA TRP A 231 6.92 10.77 -3.80
C TRP A 231 7.63 11.12 -2.51
N ASP A 232 6.90 11.47 -1.45
CA ASP A 232 7.46 11.85 -0.14
C ASP A 232 7.92 10.66 0.71
N THR A 233 7.45 9.46 0.39
CA THR A 233 7.71 8.23 1.14
C THR A 233 8.48 7.24 0.28
N HIS A 234 7.85 6.69 -0.76
CA HIS A 234 8.46 5.61 -1.54
C HIS A 234 9.64 6.07 -2.40
N LEU A 235 9.49 7.14 -3.18
CA LEU A 235 10.61 7.64 -3.96
C LEU A 235 11.67 8.27 -3.05
N ALA A 236 11.23 9.01 -2.02
CA ALA A 236 12.13 9.61 -1.04
C ALA A 236 12.94 8.57 -0.24
N ASN A 237 12.49 7.34 -0.15
CA ASN A 237 13.25 6.25 0.46
C ASN A 237 14.66 6.13 -0.14
N LEU A 238 14.80 6.26 -1.45
CA LEU A 238 16.07 6.04 -2.16
C LEU A 238 17.16 7.05 -1.76
N PRO A 239 16.97 8.39 -1.88
CA PRO A 239 18.01 9.34 -1.50
C PRO A 239 18.39 9.23 -0.03
N PHE A 240 17.42 9.04 0.88
CA PHE A 240 17.74 8.87 2.30
C PHE A 240 18.34 7.50 2.62
N TYR A 241 17.97 6.43 1.91
CA TYR A 241 18.63 5.13 2.04
C TYR A 241 20.12 5.24 1.73
N TYR A 242 20.50 5.91 0.63
CA TYR A 242 21.90 6.06 0.28
C TYR A 242 22.65 6.97 1.27
N GLU A 243 22.04 8.12 1.67
CA GLU A 243 22.64 9.01 2.66
C GLU A 243 22.90 8.29 3.99
N PHE A 244 21.92 7.58 4.53
CA PHE A 244 22.09 6.85 5.79
C PHE A 244 22.99 5.62 5.65
N LYS A 245 22.99 4.94 4.50
CA LYS A 245 23.87 3.81 4.23
C LYS A 245 25.34 4.19 4.28
N ASP A 246 25.70 5.37 3.76
CA ASP A 246 27.06 5.88 3.80
C ASP A 246 27.54 6.14 5.25
N GLU A 247 26.62 6.39 6.17
CA GLU A 247 26.88 6.63 7.59
C GLU A 247 26.75 5.36 8.46
N SER A 248 26.16 4.28 7.93
CA SER A 248 25.84 3.05 8.66
C SER A 248 26.96 2.03 8.60
N GLN A 249 27.00 1.12 9.60
CA GLN A 249 28.00 0.06 9.67
C GLN A 249 27.64 -1.14 8.76
N ASP A 250 26.36 -1.39 8.60
CA ASP A 250 25.79 -2.48 7.77
C ASP A 250 24.36 -2.14 7.35
N ASP A 251 23.79 -2.97 6.46
CA ASP A 251 22.45 -2.76 5.92
C ASP A 251 21.34 -2.85 7.00
N ALA A 252 21.55 -3.59 8.08
CA ALA A 252 20.58 -3.72 9.17
C ALA A 252 20.50 -2.45 10.04
N SER A 253 21.57 -1.67 10.11
CA SER A 253 21.67 -0.45 10.93
C SER A 253 21.21 0.82 10.20
N ILE A 254 20.84 0.76 8.91
CA ILE A 254 20.45 1.95 8.12
C ILE A 254 19.21 2.64 8.72
N ILE A 255 18.20 1.88 9.10
CA ILE A 255 16.99 2.44 9.71
C ILE A 255 17.27 3.08 11.07
N GLU A 256 18.16 2.48 11.87
CA GLU A 256 18.56 3.02 13.17
C GLU A 256 19.34 4.34 13.00
N THR A 257 20.20 4.42 11.98
CA THR A 257 20.87 5.66 11.59
C THR A 257 19.86 6.77 11.28
N GLY A 258 18.86 6.48 10.44
CA GLY A 258 17.79 7.44 10.14
C GLY A 258 16.96 7.83 11.36
N LEU A 259 16.65 6.88 12.25
CA LEU A 259 15.95 7.17 13.50
C LEU A 259 16.77 8.08 14.45
N ALA A 260 18.09 7.94 14.46
CA ALA A 260 18.99 8.72 15.29
C ALA A 260 19.37 10.10 14.69
N SER A 261 19.14 10.32 13.39
CA SER A 261 19.56 11.54 12.69
C SER A 261 18.63 12.71 12.98
N ASP A 262 19.14 13.72 13.69
CA ASP A 262 18.40 14.97 13.98
C ASP A 262 18.31 15.89 12.75
N THR A 263 19.20 15.74 11.79
CA THR A 263 19.27 16.52 10.54
C THR A 263 19.59 15.60 9.38
N VAL A 264 19.26 16.05 8.17
CA VAL A 264 19.67 15.41 6.91
C VAL A 264 20.31 16.44 5.98
N GLU A 265 21.25 16.01 5.16
CA GLU A 265 21.83 16.86 4.13
C GLU A 265 21.07 16.76 2.81
N PHE A 266 20.23 15.73 2.65
CA PHE A 266 19.55 15.38 1.42
C PHE A 266 20.56 15.29 0.26
N GLU A 267 21.66 14.61 0.52
CA GLU A 267 22.83 14.55 -0.34
C GLU A 267 22.50 14.03 -1.74
N TYR A 268 21.63 13.02 -1.83
CA TYR A 268 21.18 12.42 -3.07
C TYR A 268 19.96 13.11 -3.68
N ASN A 269 19.75 14.41 -3.40
CA ASN A 269 18.60 15.17 -3.93
C ASN A 269 18.60 15.29 -5.46
N ASP A 270 19.76 15.38 -6.10
CA ASP A 270 19.87 15.43 -7.58
C ASP A 270 19.49 14.07 -8.19
N ASN A 271 19.78 12.96 -7.52
CA ASN A 271 19.38 11.63 -7.91
C ASN A 271 17.84 11.46 -7.83
N TYR A 272 17.24 11.96 -6.75
CA TYR A 272 15.79 12.04 -6.65
C TYR A 272 15.19 12.86 -7.79
N LYS A 273 15.74 14.04 -8.04
CA LYS A 273 15.30 14.94 -9.10
C LYS A 273 15.36 14.29 -10.49
N ASN A 274 16.43 13.55 -10.77
CA ASN A 274 16.63 12.88 -12.05
C ASN A 274 15.44 11.99 -12.42
N ILE A 275 15.07 11.06 -11.54
CA ILE A 275 13.96 10.15 -11.81
C ILE A 275 12.59 10.83 -11.71
N PHE A 276 12.44 11.80 -10.79
CA PHE A 276 11.19 12.54 -10.65
C PHE A 276 10.89 13.38 -11.90
N ASP A 277 11.89 14.10 -12.43
CA ASP A 277 11.74 14.83 -13.69
C ASP A 277 11.48 13.89 -14.88
N LEU A 278 12.12 12.72 -14.91
CA LEU A 278 11.87 11.72 -15.95
C LEU A 278 10.39 11.30 -15.96
N TYR A 279 9.78 11.09 -14.79
CA TYR A 279 8.34 10.80 -14.68
C TYR A 279 7.50 11.96 -15.18
N LEU A 280 7.82 13.21 -14.75
CA LEU A 280 7.06 14.41 -15.09
C LEU A 280 7.10 14.74 -16.58
N ASP A 281 8.27 14.59 -17.21
CA ASP A 281 8.51 14.97 -18.61
C ASP A 281 7.96 13.95 -19.61
N ASN A 282 7.77 12.70 -19.18
CA ASN A 282 7.31 11.60 -20.04
C ASN A 282 5.96 11.00 -19.57
N SER A 283 5.20 11.77 -18.79
CA SER A 283 3.86 11.39 -18.34
C SER A 283 2.82 11.45 -19.47
N CYS A 284 1.79 10.60 -19.38
CA CYS A 284 0.59 10.71 -20.21
C CYS A 284 -0.30 11.92 -19.86
N THR A 285 0.01 12.67 -18.80
CA THR A 285 -0.71 13.88 -18.36
C THR A 285 0.26 15.06 -18.22
N GLU A 286 -0.17 16.23 -18.68
CA GLU A 286 0.61 17.46 -18.58
C GLU A 286 0.85 17.89 -17.13
N LYS A 287 2.05 18.41 -16.82
CA LYS A 287 2.50 18.82 -15.46
C LYS A 287 1.48 19.68 -14.72
N GLY A 288 0.87 20.64 -15.41
CA GLY A 288 -0.11 21.56 -14.79
C GLY A 288 -1.40 20.90 -14.27
N LEU A 289 -1.67 19.65 -14.68
CA LEU A 289 -2.85 18.89 -14.27
C LEU A 289 -2.56 17.87 -13.16
N LEU A 290 -1.30 17.58 -12.86
CA LEU A 290 -0.89 16.53 -11.94
C LEU A 290 -1.37 16.75 -10.50
N GLY A 291 -1.53 18.02 -10.06
CA GLY A 291 -2.08 18.35 -8.75
C GLY A 291 -3.52 17.88 -8.50
N ASN A 292 -4.25 17.50 -9.57
CA ASN A 292 -5.62 16.95 -9.48
C ASN A 292 -5.68 15.44 -9.78
N LYS A 293 -4.54 14.80 -10.06
CA LYS A 293 -4.48 13.37 -10.36
C LYS A 293 -4.36 12.54 -9.10
N SER A 294 -5.23 11.56 -8.99
CA SER A 294 -5.23 10.56 -7.91
C SER A 294 -4.44 9.32 -8.31
N VAL A 295 -4.21 8.45 -7.33
CA VAL A 295 -3.67 7.10 -7.55
C VAL A 295 -4.58 6.29 -8.48
N ASP A 296 -5.89 6.37 -8.30
CA ASP A 296 -6.86 5.65 -9.13
C ASP A 296 -6.81 6.12 -10.59
N ASP A 297 -6.54 7.42 -10.84
CA ASP A 297 -6.32 7.93 -12.19
C ASP A 297 -5.11 7.24 -12.83
N SER A 298 -3.95 7.20 -12.13
CA SER A 298 -2.74 6.58 -12.66
C SER A 298 -2.86 5.07 -12.85
N MET A 299 -3.57 4.37 -11.96
CA MET A 299 -3.85 2.94 -12.12
C MET A 299 -4.78 2.68 -13.32
N SER A 300 -5.79 3.53 -13.51
CA SER A 300 -6.69 3.44 -14.67
C SER A 300 -5.96 3.74 -15.99
N GLU A 301 -5.07 4.73 -16.01
CA GLU A 301 -4.26 5.05 -17.19
C GLU A 301 -3.38 3.87 -17.61
N PHE A 302 -2.73 3.21 -16.63
CA PHE A 302 -1.92 2.02 -16.86
C PHE A 302 -2.77 0.83 -17.31
N ALA A 303 -3.85 0.53 -16.60
CA ALA A 303 -4.76 -0.57 -16.92
C ALA A 303 -5.35 -0.47 -18.34
N LEU A 304 -5.65 0.76 -18.79
CA LEU A 304 -6.18 1.01 -20.14
C LEU A 304 -5.10 1.07 -21.23
N GLY A 305 -3.84 0.79 -20.91
CA GLY A 305 -2.73 0.79 -21.85
C GLY A 305 -2.36 2.18 -22.39
N LYS A 306 -2.72 3.25 -21.69
CA LYS A 306 -2.38 4.62 -22.08
C LYS A 306 -0.91 4.97 -21.79
N CYS A 307 -0.26 4.19 -20.96
CA CYS A 307 1.16 4.31 -20.65
C CYS A 307 1.81 2.94 -20.52
N ALA A 308 3.13 2.91 -20.59
CA ALA A 308 3.92 1.70 -20.48
C ALA A 308 4.34 1.39 -19.04
N MET A 309 4.46 2.42 -18.20
CA MET A 309 5.09 2.34 -16.89
C MET A 309 4.34 3.16 -15.83
N VAL A 310 4.44 2.73 -14.57
CA VAL A 310 3.97 3.49 -13.40
C VAL A 310 4.78 3.11 -12.17
N GLN A 311 5.20 4.07 -11.33
CA GLN A 311 5.79 3.76 -10.04
C GLN A 311 4.69 3.38 -9.05
N ASN A 312 4.70 2.16 -8.55
CA ASN A 312 3.82 1.67 -7.48
C ASN A 312 4.38 0.38 -6.88
N GLY A 313 3.66 -0.22 -5.92
CA GLY A 313 4.00 -1.48 -5.29
C GLY A 313 3.12 -2.66 -5.71
N ASN A 314 3.38 -3.83 -5.11
CA ASN A 314 2.62 -5.06 -5.43
C ASN A 314 1.12 -4.94 -5.13
N TRP A 315 0.70 -4.08 -4.21
CA TRP A 315 -0.73 -3.77 -3.94
C TRP A 315 -1.46 -3.16 -5.15
N ALA A 316 -0.75 -2.67 -6.16
CA ALA A 316 -1.36 -2.02 -7.34
C ALA A 316 -2.17 -2.97 -8.21
N TRP A 317 -1.89 -4.29 -8.18
CA TRP A 317 -2.62 -5.24 -9.00
C TRP A 317 -4.12 -5.26 -8.70
N SER A 318 -4.51 -5.17 -7.43
CA SER A 318 -5.92 -5.09 -7.04
C SER A 318 -6.63 -3.87 -7.65
N GLN A 319 -5.91 -2.75 -7.81
CA GLN A 319 -6.44 -1.51 -8.41
C GLN A 319 -6.44 -1.53 -9.95
N ILE A 320 -5.59 -2.37 -10.57
CA ILE A 320 -5.43 -2.48 -12.03
C ILE A 320 -6.40 -3.52 -12.62
N LYS A 321 -6.46 -4.73 -12.01
CA LYS A 321 -7.20 -5.88 -12.57
C LYS A 321 -8.68 -5.62 -12.79
N ASP A 322 -9.31 -4.84 -11.91
CA ASP A 322 -10.75 -4.59 -11.87
C ASP A 322 -11.17 -3.32 -12.64
N VAL A 323 -10.24 -2.62 -13.27
CA VAL A 323 -10.55 -1.47 -14.12
C VAL A 323 -11.37 -1.93 -15.33
N ASN A 324 -12.53 -1.32 -15.53
CA ASN A 324 -13.35 -1.63 -16.69
C ASN A 324 -12.61 -1.27 -18.00
N GLY A 325 -12.40 -2.28 -18.85
CA GLY A 325 -11.64 -2.14 -20.09
C GLY A 325 -10.13 -2.36 -19.90
N ASN A 326 -9.70 -2.91 -18.78
CA ASN A 326 -8.30 -3.31 -18.55
C ASN A 326 -7.78 -4.17 -19.70
N VAL A 327 -6.62 -3.79 -20.24
CA VAL A 327 -5.90 -4.50 -21.32
C VAL A 327 -4.62 -5.17 -20.83
N VAL A 328 -4.19 -4.90 -19.59
CA VAL A 328 -2.98 -5.47 -18.99
C VAL A 328 -3.25 -6.90 -18.56
N LYS A 329 -2.44 -7.84 -19.05
CA LYS A 329 -2.54 -9.25 -18.67
C LYS A 329 -1.67 -9.53 -17.45
N GLN A 330 -2.09 -10.50 -16.66
CA GLN A 330 -1.37 -10.93 -15.46
C GLN A 330 0.08 -11.33 -15.76
N ASP A 331 0.34 -11.99 -16.88
CA ASP A 331 1.68 -12.45 -17.26
C ASP A 331 2.57 -11.33 -17.84
N ASP A 332 1.97 -10.19 -18.20
CA ASP A 332 2.66 -9.07 -18.84
C ASP A 332 2.98 -7.92 -17.87
N ILE A 333 2.59 -8.03 -16.59
CA ILE A 333 2.88 -7.01 -15.57
C ILE A 333 4.10 -7.39 -14.75
N LYS A 334 5.11 -6.52 -14.70
CA LYS A 334 6.40 -6.80 -14.06
C LYS A 334 6.99 -5.56 -13.40
N PHE A 335 8.06 -5.75 -12.63
CA PHE A 335 8.82 -4.68 -12.01
C PHE A 335 10.18 -4.44 -12.65
N LEU A 336 10.54 -3.15 -12.73
CA LEU A 336 11.92 -2.65 -12.82
C LEU A 336 12.29 -1.94 -11.51
N PRO A 337 13.57 -1.96 -11.10
CA PRO A 337 14.07 -1.08 -10.05
C PRO A 337 13.90 0.40 -10.40
N ILE A 338 13.85 1.24 -9.37
CA ILE A 338 13.88 2.69 -9.53
C ILE A 338 15.36 3.11 -9.57
N TYR A 339 15.90 3.25 -10.76
CA TYR A 339 17.27 3.74 -10.96
C TYR A 339 17.30 5.27 -10.87
N THR A 340 18.29 5.82 -10.20
CA THR A 340 18.39 7.26 -9.90
C THR A 340 19.73 7.89 -10.31
N GLY A 341 20.66 7.08 -10.82
CA GLY A 341 21.98 7.52 -11.23
C GLY A 341 22.98 7.54 -10.07
N VAL A 342 22.80 6.67 -9.07
CA VAL A 342 23.81 6.45 -8.03
C VAL A 342 24.86 5.46 -8.52
N ASP A 343 26.09 5.60 -8.04
CA ASP A 343 27.18 4.71 -8.40
C ASP A 343 26.88 3.25 -7.97
N GLY A 344 27.04 2.31 -8.91
CA GLY A 344 26.89 0.87 -8.62
C GLY A 344 25.43 0.37 -8.62
N GLU A 345 24.49 1.13 -9.16
CA GLU A 345 23.07 0.75 -9.23
C GLU A 345 22.77 -0.42 -10.20
N GLU A 346 23.75 -0.90 -11.00
CA GLU A 346 23.56 -2.01 -11.94
C GLU A 346 23.17 -3.33 -11.26
N ASN A 347 23.46 -3.45 -9.97
CA ASN A 347 23.07 -4.60 -9.14
C ASN A 347 21.94 -4.25 -8.16
N GLN A 348 21.31 -3.10 -8.30
CA GLN A 348 20.19 -2.70 -7.46
C GLN A 348 18.93 -3.46 -7.88
N GLY A 349 18.20 -3.97 -6.88
CA GLY A 349 16.87 -4.52 -7.02
C GLY A 349 15.77 -3.50 -6.74
N ILE A 350 14.55 -3.99 -6.59
CA ILE A 350 13.40 -3.18 -6.19
C ILE A 350 13.47 -2.84 -4.70
N CYS A 351 12.64 -1.89 -4.26
CA CYS A 351 12.53 -1.56 -2.85
C CYS A 351 11.63 -2.58 -2.13
N ILE A 352 12.17 -3.26 -1.11
CA ILE A 352 11.45 -4.32 -0.38
C ILE A 352 11.49 -4.03 1.13
N GLY A 353 10.39 -4.27 1.81
CA GLY A 353 10.29 -4.08 3.24
C GLY A 353 8.91 -4.43 3.79
N THR A 354 8.63 -3.92 4.98
CA THR A 354 7.33 -4.03 5.62
C THR A 354 6.97 -2.70 6.26
N GLU A 355 5.71 -2.37 6.29
CA GLU A 355 5.15 -1.23 7.01
C GLU A 355 3.75 -1.56 7.52
N ASN A 356 3.20 -0.74 8.44
CA ASN A 356 1.86 -0.94 8.99
C ASN A 356 1.70 -2.28 9.70
N TYR A 357 2.22 -2.31 10.89
CA TYR A 357 2.22 -3.47 11.78
C TYR A 357 0.91 -3.57 12.52
N PHE A 358 0.39 -4.76 12.71
CA PHE A 358 -0.71 -4.98 13.65
C PHE A 358 -0.27 -4.65 15.07
N ALA A 359 -1.06 -3.82 15.73
CA ALA A 359 -1.00 -3.54 17.16
C ALA A 359 -2.36 -3.84 17.80
N VAL A 360 -2.35 -4.34 19.01
CA VAL A 360 -3.54 -4.59 19.83
C VAL A 360 -3.65 -3.51 20.89
N ASN A 361 -4.87 -3.00 21.10
CA ASN A 361 -5.12 -1.90 22.03
C ASN A 361 -5.05 -2.38 23.48
N SER A 362 -4.01 -1.97 24.22
CA SER A 362 -3.81 -2.30 25.62
C SER A 362 -4.88 -1.69 26.58
N LYS A 363 -5.74 -0.79 26.08
CA LYS A 363 -6.85 -0.18 26.84
C LYS A 363 -8.17 -0.90 26.63
N ALA A 364 -8.26 -1.83 25.68
CA ALA A 364 -9.40 -2.72 25.53
C ALA A 364 -9.47 -3.70 26.73
N SER A 365 -10.60 -4.34 26.94
CA SER A 365 -10.72 -5.37 27.96
C SER A 365 -9.81 -6.57 27.65
N GLU A 366 -9.41 -7.34 28.65
CA GLU A 366 -8.59 -8.54 28.46
C GLU A 366 -9.25 -9.52 27.47
N GLU A 367 -10.57 -9.64 27.51
CA GLU A 367 -11.34 -10.48 26.57
C GLU A 367 -11.25 -9.96 25.13
N GLU A 368 -11.35 -8.65 24.92
CA GLU A 368 -11.21 -8.04 23.59
C GLU A 368 -9.77 -8.10 23.08
N GLN A 369 -8.78 -7.93 23.96
CA GLN A 369 -7.37 -8.10 23.63
C GLN A 369 -7.09 -9.53 23.12
N GLN A 370 -7.55 -10.55 23.89
CA GLN A 370 -7.37 -11.95 23.50
C GLN A 370 -8.10 -12.28 22.20
N ALA A 371 -9.37 -11.86 22.06
CA ALA A 371 -10.14 -12.06 20.84
C ALA A 371 -9.44 -11.41 19.61
N SER A 372 -8.83 -10.24 19.79
CA SER A 372 -8.07 -9.56 18.74
C SER A 372 -6.81 -10.35 18.35
N ILE A 373 -6.08 -10.88 19.30
CA ILE A 373 -4.93 -11.76 19.05
C ILE A 373 -5.38 -13.04 18.33
N ASP A 374 -6.47 -13.66 18.78
CA ASP A 374 -7.01 -14.88 18.19
C ASP A 374 -7.46 -14.66 16.74
N PHE A 375 -8.05 -13.49 16.41
CA PHE A 375 -8.43 -13.13 15.05
C PHE A 375 -7.21 -13.00 14.13
N ILE A 376 -6.18 -12.26 14.58
CA ILE A 376 -4.97 -12.09 13.77
C ILE A 376 -4.27 -13.45 13.60
N ASN A 377 -4.18 -14.24 14.67
CA ASN A 377 -3.58 -15.57 14.62
C ASN A 377 -4.35 -16.49 13.65
N TRP A 378 -5.71 -16.51 13.71
CA TRP A 378 -6.55 -17.27 12.79
C TRP A 378 -6.29 -16.87 11.33
N LEU A 379 -6.13 -15.57 11.05
CA LEU A 379 -5.87 -15.08 9.69
C LEU A 379 -4.61 -15.70 9.06
N PHE A 380 -3.55 -15.92 9.88
CA PHE A 380 -2.26 -16.43 9.39
C PHE A 380 -2.01 -17.92 9.67
N THR A 381 -2.90 -18.62 10.37
CA THR A 381 -2.68 -20.03 10.74
C THR A 381 -3.79 -20.96 10.30
N SER A 382 -5.04 -20.49 10.17
CA SER A 382 -6.15 -21.35 9.72
C SER A 382 -6.15 -21.52 8.19
N ASP A 383 -6.72 -22.62 7.71
CA ASP A 383 -6.87 -22.87 6.27
C ASP A 383 -7.67 -21.73 5.58
N THR A 384 -8.77 -21.27 6.20
CA THR A 384 -9.60 -20.18 5.67
C THR A 384 -8.84 -18.86 5.67
N GLY A 385 -8.18 -18.50 6.76
CA GLY A 385 -7.41 -17.26 6.86
C GLY A 385 -6.26 -17.22 5.86
N LYS A 386 -5.46 -18.30 5.79
CA LYS A 386 -4.35 -18.43 4.86
C LYS A 386 -4.81 -18.33 3.40
N ALA A 387 -5.97 -18.91 3.05
CA ALA A 387 -6.54 -18.79 1.71
C ALA A 387 -6.85 -17.33 1.35
N TYR A 388 -7.37 -16.52 2.30
CA TYR A 388 -7.51 -15.08 2.09
C TYR A 388 -6.17 -14.37 1.93
N VAL A 389 -5.19 -14.70 2.77
CA VAL A 389 -3.85 -14.06 2.78
C VAL A 389 -3.17 -14.20 1.43
N VAL A 390 -3.08 -15.41 0.88
CA VAL A 390 -2.41 -15.66 -0.42
C VAL A 390 -3.31 -15.38 -1.62
N GLY A 391 -4.62 -15.37 -1.43
CA GLY A 391 -5.62 -15.12 -2.48
C GLY A 391 -5.98 -13.65 -2.64
N ASP A 392 -7.10 -13.26 -2.04
CA ASP A 392 -7.70 -11.95 -2.28
C ASP A 392 -6.95 -10.79 -1.61
N LEU A 393 -6.24 -11.02 -0.49
CA LEU A 393 -5.35 -10.02 0.13
C LEU A 393 -4.03 -9.89 -0.62
N GLY A 394 -3.54 -10.98 -1.24
CA GLY A 394 -2.32 -10.99 -2.07
C GLY A 394 -1.03 -10.75 -1.26
N PHE A 395 -1.02 -11.08 0.04
CA PHE A 395 0.11 -10.80 0.92
C PHE A 395 1.23 -11.86 0.80
N ILE A 396 2.46 -11.39 0.79
CA ILE A 396 3.64 -12.21 1.07
C ILE A 396 3.77 -12.27 2.59
N ALA A 397 3.23 -13.33 3.19
CA ALA A 397 3.17 -13.47 4.65
C ALA A 397 4.56 -13.77 5.24
N PRO A 398 5.03 -13.02 6.26
CA PRO A 398 6.33 -13.25 6.88
C PRO A 398 6.31 -14.34 7.97
N PHE A 399 5.46 -15.37 7.84
CA PHE A 399 5.24 -16.40 8.86
C PHE A 399 5.60 -17.80 8.36
N ASP A 400 6.16 -18.62 9.24
CA ASP A 400 6.54 -20.02 8.98
C ASP A 400 5.33 -20.98 8.87
N THR A 401 4.12 -20.46 9.08
CA THR A 401 2.86 -21.18 8.89
C THR A 401 2.49 -21.36 7.42
N PHE A 402 3.16 -20.69 6.50
CA PHE A 402 2.95 -20.79 5.05
C PHE A 402 4.00 -21.70 4.42
N ASN A 403 3.54 -22.66 3.62
CA ASN A 403 4.40 -23.55 2.86
C ASN A 403 4.84 -22.91 1.54
N GLU A 404 5.86 -23.47 0.89
CA GLU A 404 6.38 -22.99 -0.41
C GLU A 404 5.30 -22.93 -1.52
N ASP A 405 4.29 -23.81 -1.46
CA ASP A 405 3.17 -23.84 -2.41
C ASP A 405 2.09 -22.79 -2.08
N GLU A 406 2.11 -22.18 -0.91
CA GLU A 406 1.15 -21.16 -0.45
C GLU A 406 1.69 -19.76 -0.76
N ARG A 407 1.92 -19.51 -2.05
CA ARG A 407 2.39 -18.22 -2.57
C ARG A 407 1.22 -17.32 -3.00
N PRO A 408 1.36 -16.00 -2.90
CA PRO A 408 0.34 -15.09 -3.42
C PRO A 408 0.00 -15.37 -4.89
N SER A 409 -1.30 -15.34 -5.20
CA SER A 409 -1.79 -15.45 -6.58
C SER A 409 -1.66 -14.14 -7.36
N ASP A 410 -1.35 -13.06 -6.68
CA ASP A 410 -1.10 -11.73 -7.23
C ASP A 410 0.21 -11.72 -8.04
N PRO A 411 0.20 -11.29 -9.33
CA PRO A 411 1.39 -11.34 -10.17
C PRO A 411 2.51 -10.41 -9.70
N LEU A 412 2.18 -9.26 -9.13
CA LEU A 412 3.19 -8.32 -8.62
C LEU A 412 3.80 -8.83 -7.31
N SER A 413 3.03 -9.47 -6.44
CA SER A 413 3.57 -10.15 -5.26
C SER A 413 4.49 -11.31 -5.67
N GLY A 414 4.14 -12.06 -6.72
CA GLY A 414 5.02 -13.05 -7.33
C GLY A 414 6.34 -12.44 -7.81
N GLN A 415 6.28 -11.29 -8.47
CA GLN A 415 7.47 -10.54 -8.91
C GLN A 415 8.34 -10.09 -7.72
N VAL A 416 7.74 -9.61 -6.62
CA VAL A 416 8.52 -9.24 -5.41
C VAL A 416 9.29 -10.45 -4.89
N MET A 417 8.65 -11.63 -4.82
CA MET A 417 9.32 -12.87 -4.39
C MET A 417 10.46 -13.26 -5.35
N GLU A 418 10.26 -13.14 -6.66
CA GLU A 418 11.33 -13.36 -7.63
C GLU A 418 12.52 -12.42 -7.43
N TRP A 419 12.26 -11.12 -7.13
CA TRP A 419 13.31 -10.16 -6.83
C TRP A 419 14.05 -10.45 -5.51
N MET A 420 13.36 -11.02 -4.51
CA MET A 420 14.00 -11.47 -3.26
C MET A 420 14.92 -12.67 -3.48
N GLU A 421 14.62 -13.53 -4.46
CA GLU A 421 15.36 -14.77 -4.77
C GLU A 421 16.51 -14.54 -5.78
N LYS A 422 16.63 -13.36 -6.42
CA LYS A 422 17.67 -13.08 -7.42
C LYS A 422 19.07 -13.02 -6.81
N ASP A 423 19.95 -13.89 -7.29
CA ASP A 423 21.37 -13.87 -6.91
C ASP A 423 22.06 -12.59 -7.37
N ASN A 424 22.97 -12.07 -6.54
CA ASN A 424 23.80 -10.87 -6.80
C ASN A 424 23.02 -9.56 -6.98
N ILE A 425 21.74 -9.52 -6.68
CA ILE A 425 20.94 -8.31 -6.64
C ILE A 425 20.80 -7.84 -5.19
N LYS A 426 20.92 -6.54 -4.96
CA LYS A 426 20.70 -5.89 -3.67
C LYS A 426 19.39 -5.13 -3.70
N ASN A 427 18.37 -5.68 -3.09
CA ASN A 427 17.12 -4.96 -2.89
C ASN A 427 17.33 -3.79 -1.92
N VAL A 428 16.59 -2.70 -2.12
CA VAL A 428 16.68 -1.50 -1.28
C VAL A 428 15.74 -1.64 -0.11
N ASN A 429 16.25 -1.57 1.11
CA ASN A 429 15.44 -1.66 2.33
C ASN A 429 14.54 -0.43 2.48
N TRP A 430 13.37 -0.62 3.06
CA TRP A 430 12.48 0.47 3.42
C TRP A 430 12.97 1.16 4.70
N ILE A 431 13.45 2.39 4.54
CA ILE A 431 13.94 3.20 5.66
C ILE A 431 13.01 4.38 5.96
N PHE A 432 11.98 4.61 5.16
CA PHE A 432 11.03 5.71 5.36
C PHE A 432 10.25 5.60 6.68
N GLN A 433 10.28 4.45 7.36
CA GLN A 433 9.82 4.29 8.74
C GLN A 433 10.63 5.12 9.75
N SER A 434 11.80 5.62 9.37
CA SER A 434 12.63 6.54 10.17
C SER A 434 12.30 8.01 9.94
N PHE A 435 11.44 8.33 8.95
CA PHE A 435 11.06 9.72 8.66
C PHE A 435 10.35 10.35 9.86
N PRO A 436 10.61 11.62 10.18
CA PRO A 436 10.27 12.19 11.47
C PRO A 436 8.78 12.17 11.82
N SER A 437 7.92 12.46 10.83
CA SER A 437 6.47 12.59 11.07
C SER A 437 5.68 12.62 9.75
N GLU A 438 4.36 12.45 9.83
CA GLU A 438 3.47 12.71 8.69
C GLU A 438 3.53 14.19 8.24
N LYS A 439 3.77 15.11 9.18
CA LYS A 439 3.92 16.53 8.86
C LYS A 439 5.16 16.81 8.01
N PHE A 440 6.25 16.09 8.24
CA PHE A 440 7.43 16.14 7.37
C PHE A 440 7.06 15.73 5.94
N LYS A 441 6.38 14.60 5.77
CA LYS A 441 5.96 14.10 4.46
C LYS A 441 5.04 15.07 3.73
N GLU A 442 4.02 15.61 4.41
CA GLU A 442 3.13 16.63 3.85
C GLU A 442 3.90 17.88 3.38
N THR A 443 4.84 18.35 4.20
CA THR A 443 5.65 19.55 3.88
C THR A 443 6.55 19.29 2.66
N PHE A 444 7.13 18.11 2.56
CA PHE A 444 7.92 17.71 1.40
C PHE A 444 7.04 17.67 0.14
N ASN A 445 5.85 17.05 0.22
CA ASN A 445 4.92 16.98 -0.90
C ASN A 445 4.42 18.35 -1.37
N ASP A 446 4.17 19.27 -0.46
CA ASP A 446 3.77 20.63 -0.83
C ASP A 446 4.88 21.32 -1.61
N ALA A 447 6.15 21.16 -1.19
CA ALA A 447 7.29 21.70 -1.93
C ALA A 447 7.46 21.04 -3.31
N LEU A 448 7.23 19.72 -3.43
CA LEU A 448 7.25 19.01 -4.72
C LEU A 448 6.13 19.52 -5.63
N LEU A 449 4.92 19.75 -5.11
CA LEU A 449 3.81 20.29 -5.90
C LEU A 449 4.11 21.69 -6.42
N GLU A 450 4.71 22.56 -5.60
CA GLU A 450 5.12 23.90 -6.02
C GLU A 450 6.21 23.84 -7.11
N TYR A 451 7.13 22.89 -7.01
CA TYR A 451 8.12 22.61 -8.06
C TYR A 451 7.46 22.15 -9.37
N VAL A 452 6.55 21.17 -9.31
CA VAL A 452 5.81 20.65 -10.47
C VAL A 452 5.00 21.76 -11.17
N GLN A 453 4.42 22.67 -10.39
CA GLN A 453 3.67 23.81 -10.90
C GLN A 453 4.56 24.96 -11.43
N GLY A 454 5.88 24.86 -11.23
CA GLY A 454 6.84 25.89 -11.65
C GLY A 454 6.76 27.18 -10.82
N THR A 455 6.15 27.15 -9.63
CA THR A 455 6.09 28.29 -8.71
C THR A 455 7.33 28.41 -7.83
N GLN A 456 8.04 27.31 -7.64
CA GLN A 456 9.31 27.21 -6.92
C GLN A 456 10.33 26.40 -7.74
N ASP A 457 11.63 26.61 -7.47
CA ASP A 457 12.71 25.84 -8.05
C ASP A 457 13.11 24.65 -7.16
N TRP A 458 14.02 23.82 -7.66
CA TRP A 458 14.48 22.62 -6.94
C TRP A 458 15.24 22.96 -5.63
N SER A 459 15.93 24.09 -5.59
CA SER A 459 16.65 24.51 -4.38
C SER A 459 15.70 24.80 -3.22
N TYR A 460 14.48 25.24 -3.52
CA TYR A 460 13.42 25.40 -2.52
C TYR A 460 13.00 24.06 -1.94
N VAL A 461 12.83 23.02 -2.77
CA VAL A 461 12.50 21.67 -2.31
C VAL A 461 13.58 21.16 -1.36
N VAL A 462 14.85 21.23 -1.77
CA VAL A 462 15.99 20.78 -0.95
C VAL A 462 16.03 21.50 0.41
N LYS A 463 15.89 22.81 0.40
CA LYS A 463 15.88 23.60 1.64
C LYS A 463 14.69 23.20 2.53
N THR A 464 13.50 23.05 1.96
CA THR A 464 12.29 22.73 2.71
C THR A 464 12.40 21.36 3.36
N VAL A 465 12.93 20.36 2.66
CA VAL A 465 13.16 19.00 3.19
C VAL A 465 14.09 19.03 4.40
N LYS A 466 15.24 19.70 4.29
CA LYS A 466 16.23 19.83 5.38
C LYS A 466 15.62 20.54 6.60
N ASP A 467 14.96 21.67 6.37
CA ASP A 467 14.36 22.44 7.45
C ASP A 467 13.20 21.69 8.14
N ALA A 468 12.35 21.00 7.37
CA ALA A 468 11.24 20.21 7.87
C ALA A 468 11.73 19.02 8.70
N TRP A 469 12.72 18.26 8.20
CA TRP A 469 13.32 17.16 8.95
C TRP A 469 13.80 17.62 10.33
N LYS A 470 14.66 18.63 10.34
CA LYS A 470 15.21 19.20 11.59
C LYS A 470 14.12 19.71 12.54
N SER A 471 13.08 20.36 12.00
CA SER A 471 11.99 20.89 12.82
C SER A 471 11.15 19.81 13.48
N GLU A 472 10.86 18.73 12.74
CA GLU A 472 10.03 17.63 13.24
C GLU A 472 10.81 16.73 14.22
N LYS A 473 12.11 16.53 14.02
CA LYS A 473 12.97 15.80 14.97
C LYS A 473 13.19 16.55 16.30
N ALA A 474 13.02 17.87 16.32
CA ALA A 474 13.18 18.68 17.54
C ALA A 474 11.94 18.68 18.45
N GLN A 475 10.82 18.06 18.05
CA GLN A 475 9.58 17.96 18.82
C GLN A 475 9.55 16.69 19.67
#